data_bfa3fd209ac24ff8ef602e23afee01bd
#
_entry.id   bfa3fd209ac24ff8ef602e23afee01bd
#
_cell.length_a   1.000
_cell.length_b   1.000
_cell.length_c   1.000
_cell.angle_alpha   90.00
_cell.angle_beta   90.00
_cell.angle_gamma   90.00
#
_symmetry.space_group_name_H-M   'P 1'
#
loop_
_entity.id
_entity.type
_entity.pdbx_description
1 polymer ?
#
loop_
_entity_poly.entity_id
_entity_poly.type
_entity_poly.pdbx_seq_one_letter_code
_entity_poly.pdbx_strand_id
1 'polypeptide(L)'
;MALAVSVCDAVKEACVFPSAECRVKVSTRAAMVQLTEELVARSNIPVKYKKGEKVPHYLRRLTHLYFANRNIDCVDDLSACHSLSVVYLYDNRLRKVPRFSFASHLTHLYLQNNQLYRMENLANLHNLTKLYLGGNCISVVEDLNGLKYLQELHIENQHLAPGEKLLFEPRSLQAVAMSLCVVNVSGNRLDNLVDLACLENLNQCITTNNLLHNVKDLVAVLTCWPLLFRLDLVGNPLCQQAKFKDEIITATSKLGLLDGKEIKTITREFLLNWKAQKEARKKAKHCSKCKLATAVPGMHKDISPLTRPKIPGRTIPYRSSYQHPSQIFHNPSYYL
;
A
#
# COMPACT_ATOMS: atom_id res chain seq x y z
N MET A 1 -4.57 3.76 28.39
CA MET A 1 -5.54 2.78 27.86
C MET A 1 -7.00 3.21 28.12
N ALA A 2 -7.37 4.46 28.00
CA ALA A 2 -8.72 4.93 28.33
C ALA A 2 -9.26 6.05 27.41
N LEU A 3 -8.76 6.15 26.17
CA LEU A 3 -9.23 7.16 25.20
C LEU A 3 -9.69 6.58 23.84
N ALA A 4 -9.74 5.25 23.70
CA ALA A 4 -10.11 4.59 22.44
C ALA A 4 -11.58 4.09 22.39
N VAL A 5 -12.36 4.23 23.47
CA VAL A 5 -13.72 3.66 23.56
C VAL A 5 -14.82 4.66 23.19
N SER A 6 -14.52 5.97 23.15
CA SER A 6 -15.55 7.01 22.97
C SER A 6 -15.87 7.39 21.52
N VAL A 7 -15.11 6.90 20.52
CA VAL A 7 -15.35 7.27 19.10
C VAL A 7 -16.28 6.28 18.40
N CYS A 8 -16.45 5.07 18.96
CA CYS A 8 -17.23 4.01 18.30
C CYS A 8 -18.76 4.18 18.44
N ASP A 9 -19.26 4.88 19.47
CA ASP A 9 -20.69 5.05 19.70
C ASP A 9 -21.28 6.28 18.99
N ALA A 10 -20.47 7.27 18.64
CA ALA A 10 -20.91 8.45 17.91
C ALA A 10 -21.18 8.20 16.41
N VAL A 11 -20.68 7.09 15.86
CA VAL A 11 -20.83 6.74 14.43
C VAL A 11 -22.15 6.00 14.14
N LYS A 12 -22.85 5.51 15.18
CA LYS A 12 -24.11 4.74 14.98
C LYS A 12 -25.35 5.61 14.79
N GLU A 13 -25.33 6.89 15.15
CA GLU A 13 -26.52 7.77 15.05
C GLU A 13 -26.47 8.80 13.90
N ALA A 14 -25.40 8.89 13.12
CA ALA A 14 -25.26 9.90 12.06
C ALA A 14 -25.37 9.34 10.63
N CYS A 15 -25.79 8.10 10.44
CA CYS A 15 -26.05 7.55 9.10
C CYS A 15 -27.50 7.79 8.67
N VAL A 16 -27.96 9.03 8.68
CA VAL A 16 -29.05 9.47 7.82
C VAL A 16 -28.42 9.88 6.50
N PHE A 17 -28.46 8.95 5.52
CA PHE A 17 -27.94 9.16 4.19
C PHE A 17 -28.69 10.31 3.48
N PRO A 18 -28.01 11.37 3.03
CA PRO A 18 -28.48 12.11 1.88
C PRO A 18 -28.15 11.26 0.67
N SER A 19 -29.17 10.84 -0.05
CA SER A 19 -29.10 10.21 -1.36
C SER A 19 -28.29 11.08 -2.34
N ALA A 20 -26.98 10.95 -2.34
CA ALA A 20 -26.15 11.44 -3.42
C ALA A 20 -26.27 10.41 -4.55
N GLU A 21 -27.35 10.52 -5.31
CA GLU A 21 -27.44 9.92 -6.64
C GLU A 21 -26.20 10.36 -7.42
N CYS A 22 -25.30 9.42 -7.67
CA CYS A 22 -24.26 9.57 -8.66
C CYS A 22 -25.00 9.91 -9.97
N ARG A 23 -25.05 11.20 -10.36
CA ARG A 23 -25.70 11.66 -11.59
C ARG A 23 -24.90 11.16 -12.81
N VAL A 24 -24.99 9.88 -13.06
CA VAL A 24 -24.75 9.31 -14.38
C VAL A 24 -25.95 9.73 -15.23
N LYS A 25 -25.70 10.54 -16.26
CA LYS A 25 -26.71 10.90 -17.26
C LYS A 25 -27.42 9.63 -17.73
N VAL A 26 -28.68 9.45 -17.33
CA VAL A 26 -29.53 8.36 -17.76
C VAL A 26 -29.89 8.65 -19.24
N SER A 27 -29.05 8.10 -20.11
CA SER A 27 -29.41 7.95 -21.53
C SER A 27 -30.34 6.75 -21.64
N THR A 28 -31.52 6.97 -22.18
CA THR A 28 -32.48 5.99 -22.72
C THR A 28 -32.45 4.60 -22.08
N ARG A 29 -33.58 4.13 -21.54
CA ARG A 29 -33.84 2.81 -20.95
C ARG A 29 -33.33 1.68 -21.86
N ALA A 30 -32.01 1.41 -21.82
CA ALA A 30 -31.46 0.16 -22.29
C ALA A 30 -32.03 -0.96 -21.41
N ALA A 31 -32.49 -2.06 -22.01
CA ALA A 31 -32.93 -3.22 -21.23
C ALA A 31 -31.84 -3.64 -20.22
N MET A 32 -32.26 -3.87 -18.98
CA MET A 32 -31.36 -4.37 -17.92
C MET A 32 -30.77 -5.70 -18.35
N VAL A 33 -29.43 -5.80 -18.33
CA VAL A 33 -28.72 -7.05 -18.67
C VAL A 33 -28.43 -7.81 -17.39
N GLN A 34 -29.07 -8.97 -17.26
CA GLN A 34 -28.89 -9.87 -16.14
C GLN A 34 -27.99 -11.05 -16.53
N LEU A 35 -26.98 -11.34 -15.72
CA LEU A 35 -26.13 -12.52 -15.90
C LEU A 35 -26.83 -13.74 -15.31
N THR A 36 -27.38 -14.59 -16.17
CA THR A 36 -28.05 -15.84 -15.81
C THR A 36 -27.23 -17.05 -16.17
N GLU A 37 -27.56 -18.23 -15.62
CA GLU A 37 -26.91 -19.50 -15.99
C GLU A 37 -27.00 -19.80 -17.48
N GLU A 38 -28.14 -19.46 -18.15
CA GLU A 38 -28.28 -19.65 -19.60
C GLU A 38 -27.32 -18.74 -20.37
N LEU A 39 -27.13 -17.48 -19.92
CA LEU A 39 -26.19 -16.56 -20.55
C LEU A 39 -24.75 -17.06 -20.35
N VAL A 40 -24.43 -17.56 -19.18
CA VAL A 40 -23.13 -18.20 -18.89
C VAL A 40 -22.93 -19.37 -19.82
N ALA A 41 -23.92 -20.24 -19.93
CA ALA A 41 -23.87 -21.42 -20.78
C ALA A 41 -23.60 -21.09 -22.24
N ARG A 42 -24.18 -20.01 -22.77
CA ARG A 42 -24.07 -19.60 -24.19
C ARG A 42 -22.78 -18.81 -24.49
N SER A 43 -22.32 -18.00 -23.56
CA SER A 43 -21.40 -16.90 -23.86
C SER A 43 -20.11 -16.88 -23.06
N ASN A 44 -19.85 -17.86 -22.16
CA ASN A 44 -18.61 -17.91 -21.36
C ASN A 44 -17.44 -18.41 -22.20
N ILE A 45 -16.83 -17.52 -22.98
CA ILE A 45 -15.66 -17.82 -23.81
C ILE A 45 -14.38 -17.53 -22.98
N PRO A 46 -13.33 -18.36 -22.99
CA PRO A 46 -13.02 -19.41 -23.99
C PRO A 46 -13.54 -20.82 -23.63
N VAL A 47 -14.23 -21.01 -22.51
CA VAL A 47 -14.65 -22.33 -22.05
C VAL A 47 -15.90 -22.79 -22.80
N LYS A 48 -15.76 -23.64 -23.80
CA LYS A 48 -16.84 -24.13 -24.63
C LYS A 48 -17.49 -25.39 -24.07
N TYR A 49 -18.74 -25.61 -24.44
CA TYR A 49 -19.42 -26.87 -24.29
C TYR A 49 -18.67 -28.03 -24.98
N LYS A 50 -18.63 -29.18 -24.34
CA LYS A 50 -18.23 -30.43 -25.02
C LYS A 50 -19.44 -30.97 -25.77
N LYS A 51 -19.20 -31.65 -26.92
CA LYS A 51 -20.28 -32.27 -27.71
C LYS A 51 -21.09 -33.25 -26.84
N GLY A 52 -22.41 -33.03 -26.74
CA GLY A 52 -23.29 -33.84 -25.92
C GLY A 52 -23.30 -33.54 -24.41
N GLU A 53 -22.59 -32.51 -23.95
CA GLU A 53 -22.58 -32.11 -22.55
C GLU A 53 -23.91 -31.46 -22.16
N LYS A 54 -24.45 -31.81 -20.97
CA LYS A 54 -25.62 -31.13 -20.40
C LYS A 54 -25.24 -29.84 -19.69
N VAL A 55 -26.11 -28.83 -19.74
CA VAL A 55 -25.88 -27.49 -19.09
C VAL A 55 -25.42 -27.62 -17.63
N PRO A 56 -26.07 -28.42 -16.77
CA PRO A 56 -25.64 -28.53 -15.38
C PRO A 56 -24.23 -29.12 -15.21
N HIS A 57 -23.81 -30.04 -16.09
CA HIS A 57 -22.43 -30.57 -16.06
C HIS A 57 -21.42 -29.53 -16.48
N TYR A 58 -21.75 -28.73 -17.51
CA TYR A 58 -20.92 -27.62 -17.95
C TYR A 58 -20.73 -26.59 -16.84
N LEU A 59 -21.82 -26.13 -16.19
CA LEU A 59 -21.77 -25.13 -15.14
C LEU A 59 -20.95 -25.61 -13.92
N ARG A 60 -21.13 -26.85 -13.51
CA ARG A 60 -20.38 -27.44 -12.37
C ARG A 60 -18.87 -27.49 -12.55
N ARG A 61 -18.38 -27.67 -13.80
CA ARG A 61 -16.96 -27.74 -14.08
C ARG A 61 -16.31 -26.40 -14.41
N LEU A 62 -17.10 -25.30 -14.47
CA LEU A 62 -16.55 -23.98 -14.74
C LEU A 62 -15.67 -23.53 -13.58
N THR A 63 -14.42 -23.25 -13.91
CA THR A 63 -13.46 -22.65 -12.98
C THR A 63 -13.29 -21.15 -13.19
N HIS A 64 -13.60 -20.65 -14.38
CA HIS A 64 -13.44 -19.25 -14.77
C HIS A 64 -14.72 -18.70 -15.39
N LEU A 65 -15.12 -17.51 -14.96
CA LEU A 65 -16.30 -16.78 -15.48
C LEU A 65 -15.81 -15.52 -16.20
N TYR A 66 -15.98 -15.46 -17.53
CA TYR A 66 -15.48 -14.39 -18.39
C TYR A 66 -16.62 -13.49 -18.90
N PHE A 67 -16.99 -12.50 -18.11
CA PHE A 67 -18.08 -11.57 -18.41
C PHE A 67 -17.70 -10.10 -18.24
N ALA A 68 -16.46 -9.76 -18.58
CA ALA A 68 -16.01 -8.38 -18.63
C ALA A 68 -16.60 -7.64 -19.84
N ASN A 69 -16.90 -6.35 -19.68
CA ASN A 69 -17.38 -5.45 -20.73
C ASN A 69 -18.65 -5.98 -21.47
N ARG A 70 -19.66 -6.36 -20.69
CA ARG A 70 -20.92 -6.92 -21.19
C ARG A 70 -22.16 -6.10 -20.83
N ASN A 71 -21.96 -4.89 -20.25
CA ASN A 71 -23.03 -4.04 -19.74
C ASN A 71 -23.99 -4.73 -18.74
N ILE A 72 -23.46 -5.64 -17.92
CA ILE A 72 -24.22 -6.40 -16.93
C ILE A 72 -24.60 -5.47 -15.77
N ASP A 73 -25.89 -5.41 -15.47
CA ASP A 73 -26.46 -4.60 -14.39
C ASP A 73 -26.62 -5.40 -13.08
N CYS A 74 -26.86 -6.70 -13.17
CA CYS A 74 -26.98 -7.61 -12.02
C CYS A 74 -26.62 -9.04 -12.39
N VAL A 75 -26.26 -9.80 -11.36
CA VAL A 75 -25.98 -11.24 -11.45
C VAL A 75 -27.07 -11.99 -10.73
N ASP A 76 -27.64 -12.98 -11.40
CA ASP A 76 -28.63 -13.90 -10.86
C ASP A 76 -27.98 -15.02 -10.04
N ASP A 77 -28.76 -15.99 -9.59
CA ASP A 77 -28.23 -17.19 -8.94
C ASP A 77 -27.37 -17.97 -9.93
N LEU A 78 -26.10 -18.14 -9.59
CA LEU A 78 -25.12 -18.96 -10.31
C LEU A 78 -24.67 -20.13 -9.46
N SER A 79 -25.50 -20.59 -8.53
CA SER A 79 -25.15 -21.62 -7.55
C SER A 79 -24.75 -22.96 -8.17
N ALA A 80 -25.14 -23.24 -9.43
CA ALA A 80 -24.66 -24.41 -10.17
C ALA A 80 -23.14 -24.33 -10.50
N CYS A 81 -22.52 -23.16 -10.45
CA CYS A 81 -21.11 -22.96 -10.79
C CYS A 81 -20.18 -23.16 -9.56
N HIS A 82 -20.27 -24.29 -8.87
CA HIS A 82 -19.57 -24.53 -7.61
C HIS A 82 -18.03 -24.49 -7.69
N SER A 83 -17.47 -24.80 -8.88
CA SER A 83 -16.02 -24.91 -9.06
C SER A 83 -15.34 -23.59 -9.44
N LEU A 84 -16.05 -22.45 -9.36
CA LEU A 84 -15.46 -21.15 -9.72
C LEU A 84 -14.25 -20.83 -8.83
N SER A 85 -13.14 -20.53 -9.50
CA SER A 85 -11.89 -20.07 -8.91
C SER A 85 -11.57 -18.63 -9.28
N VAL A 86 -11.94 -18.18 -10.50
CA VAL A 86 -11.68 -16.82 -10.99
C VAL A 86 -12.93 -16.26 -11.66
N VAL A 87 -13.29 -15.02 -11.30
CA VAL A 87 -14.44 -14.31 -11.84
C VAL A 87 -14.02 -12.96 -12.40
N TYR A 88 -14.27 -12.74 -13.71
CA TYR A 88 -14.03 -11.49 -14.41
C TYR A 88 -15.36 -10.80 -14.72
N LEU A 89 -15.66 -9.75 -13.97
CA LEU A 89 -16.87 -8.92 -14.11
C LEU A 89 -16.53 -7.42 -14.21
N TYR A 90 -15.28 -7.10 -14.55
CA TYR A 90 -14.86 -5.69 -14.71
C TYR A 90 -15.51 -5.05 -15.94
N ASP A 91 -15.56 -3.71 -15.98
CA ASP A 91 -16.17 -2.91 -17.06
C ASP A 91 -17.66 -3.25 -17.29
N ASN A 92 -18.45 -3.35 -16.20
CA ASN A 92 -19.88 -3.57 -16.24
C ASN A 92 -20.65 -2.45 -15.51
N ARG A 93 -21.91 -2.67 -15.15
CA ARG A 93 -22.78 -1.69 -14.49
C ARG A 93 -23.29 -2.18 -13.14
N LEU A 94 -22.55 -3.09 -12.50
CA LEU A 94 -22.96 -3.67 -11.23
C LEU A 94 -23.01 -2.60 -10.14
N ARG A 95 -24.12 -2.53 -9.42
CA ARG A 95 -24.31 -1.61 -8.29
C ARG A 95 -24.06 -2.27 -6.93
N LYS A 96 -24.09 -3.60 -6.88
CA LYS A 96 -23.83 -4.41 -5.68
C LYS A 96 -22.86 -5.52 -6.01
N VAL A 97 -22.07 -5.89 -5.02
CA VAL A 97 -21.20 -7.07 -5.14
C VAL A 97 -22.09 -8.31 -5.22
N PRO A 98 -21.97 -9.14 -6.28
CA PRO A 98 -22.76 -10.34 -6.43
C PRO A 98 -22.47 -11.35 -5.32
N ARG A 99 -23.44 -12.21 -5.02
CA ARG A 99 -23.27 -13.28 -4.03
C ARG A 99 -22.60 -14.49 -4.66
N PHE A 100 -21.39 -14.81 -4.19
CA PHE A 100 -20.63 -15.98 -4.59
C PHE A 100 -20.38 -16.94 -3.43
N SER A 101 -21.25 -16.95 -2.40
CA SER A 101 -21.08 -17.80 -1.21
C SER A 101 -21.02 -19.31 -1.52
N PHE A 102 -21.55 -19.74 -2.67
CA PHE A 102 -21.46 -21.09 -3.18
C PHE A 102 -20.08 -21.44 -3.77
N ALA A 103 -19.30 -20.43 -4.18
CA ALA A 103 -18.01 -20.61 -4.83
C ALA A 103 -16.88 -20.70 -3.78
N SER A 104 -16.83 -21.79 -3.03
CA SER A 104 -15.84 -22.02 -1.96
C SER A 104 -14.38 -22.03 -2.46
N HIS A 105 -14.16 -22.24 -3.75
CA HIS A 105 -12.84 -22.25 -4.38
C HIS A 105 -12.44 -20.91 -5.01
N LEU A 106 -13.25 -19.85 -4.82
CA LEU A 106 -12.98 -18.54 -5.43
C LEU A 106 -11.73 -17.91 -4.82
N THR A 107 -10.73 -17.65 -5.68
CA THR A 107 -9.44 -17.07 -5.30
C THR A 107 -9.24 -15.67 -5.87
N HIS A 108 -9.83 -15.35 -7.03
CA HIS A 108 -9.65 -14.08 -7.71
C HIS A 108 -11.00 -13.49 -8.11
N LEU A 109 -11.25 -12.24 -7.72
CA LEU A 109 -12.49 -11.52 -8.05
C LEU A 109 -12.16 -10.16 -8.64
N TYR A 110 -12.51 -9.97 -9.92
CA TYR A 110 -12.26 -8.76 -10.68
C TYR A 110 -13.58 -8.02 -10.94
N LEU A 111 -13.76 -6.88 -10.25
CA LEU A 111 -14.96 -6.04 -10.26
C LEU A 111 -14.66 -4.57 -10.61
N GLN A 112 -13.49 -4.28 -11.19
CA GLN A 112 -13.08 -2.91 -11.51
C GLN A 112 -14.08 -2.26 -12.48
N ASN A 113 -14.16 -0.92 -12.44
CA ASN A 113 -14.97 -0.13 -13.37
C ASN A 113 -16.43 -0.59 -13.40
N ASN A 114 -17.04 -0.68 -12.23
CA ASN A 114 -18.46 -0.89 -12.04
C ASN A 114 -19.09 0.33 -11.32
N GLN A 115 -20.26 0.17 -10.75
CA GLN A 115 -20.98 1.21 -10.00
C GLN A 115 -21.22 0.78 -8.55
N LEU A 116 -20.31 -0.02 -7.99
CA LEU A 116 -20.41 -0.52 -6.63
C LEU A 116 -20.25 0.64 -5.64
N TYR A 117 -21.18 0.79 -4.71
CA TYR A 117 -21.14 1.83 -3.69
C TYR A 117 -20.78 1.31 -2.30
N ARG A 118 -20.76 -0.01 -2.12
CA ARG A 118 -20.45 -0.66 -0.85
C ARG A 118 -19.74 -1.98 -1.06
N MET A 119 -18.85 -2.33 -0.13
CA MET A 119 -18.30 -3.67 -0.02
C MET A 119 -19.27 -4.52 0.78
N GLU A 120 -19.78 -5.58 0.18
CA GLU A 120 -20.74 -6.50 0.78
C GLU A 120 -20.61 -7.90 0.17
N ASN A 121 -21.14 -8.93 0.83
CA ASN A 121 -21.13 -10.33 0.35
C ASN A 121 -19.74 -10.95 0.19
N LEU A 122 -18.69 -10.38 0.83
CA LEU A 122 -17.31 -10.83 0.72
C LEU A 122 -16.92 -11.79 1.84
N ALA A 123 -17.48 -11.63 3.04
CA ALA A 123 -17.08 -12.34 4.25
C ALA A 123 -17.06 -13.89 4.13
N ASN A 124 -17.85 -14.45 3.22
CA ASN A 124 -17.91 -15.92 2.99
C ASN A 124 -16.91 -16.41 1.93
N LEU A 125 -16.13 -15.53 1.30
CA LEU A 125 -15.15 -15.90 0.27
C LEU A 125 -13.79 -16.26 0.91
N HIS A 126 -13.78 -17.26 1.78
CA HIS A 126 -12.66 -17.56 2.66
C HIS A 126 -11.32 -17.85 1.94
N ASN A 127 -11.36 -18.32 0.69
CA ASN A 127 -10.17 -18.62 -0.11
C ASN A 127 -9.76 -17.50 -1.05
N LEU A 128 -10.42 -16.30 -0.95
CA LEU A 128 -10.10 -15.19 -1.81
C LEU A 128 -8.69 -14.67 -1.51
N THR A 129 -7.85 -14.60 -2.54
CA THR A 129 -6.48 -14.12 -2.46
C THR A 129 -6.30 -12.75 -3.13
N LYS A 130 -7.10 -12.46 -4.17
CA LYS A 130 -7.02 -11.21 -4.92
C LYS A 130 -8.39 -10.59 -5.12
N LEU A 131 -8.52 -9.32 -4.73
CA LEU A 131 -9.75 -8.55 -4.86
C LEU A 131 -9.45 -7.22 -5.56
N TYR A 132 -10.10 -7.01 -6.72
CA TYR A 132 -9.93 -5.82 -7.53
C TYR A 132 -11.24 -5.05 -7.62
N LEU A 133 -11.28 -3.85 -7.05
CA LEU A 133 -12.46 -2.98 -6.92
C LEU A 133 -12.21 -1.56 -7.45
N GLY A 134 -11.09 -1.31 -8.15
CA GLY A 134 -10.77 0.03 -8.68
C GLY A 134 -11.86 0.60 -9.58
N GLY A 135 -12.00 1.95 -9.61
CA GLY A 135 -12.95 2.62 -10.49
C GLY A 135 -14.42 2.38 -10.14
N ASN A 136 -14.76 2.20 -8.88
CA ASN A 136 -16.12 2.10 -8.35
C ASN A 136 -16.53 3.37 -7.57
N CYS A 137 -17.58 3.30 -6.76
CA CYS A 137 -18.08 4.40 -5.93
C CYS A 137 -18.01 4.05 -4.43
N ILE A 138 -17.06 3.20 -4.02
CA ILE A 138 -16.93 2.70 -2.65
C ILE A 138 -16.27 3.78 -1.79
N SER A 139 -16.93 4.18 -0.71
CA SER A 139 -16.41 5.18 0.24
C SER A 139 -15.76 4.58 1.48
N VAL A 140 -16.06 3.31 1.81
CA VAL A 140 -15.53 2.62 2.98
C VAL A 140 -15.02 1.24 2.61
N VAL A 141 -13.81 0.91 3.04
CA VAL A 141 -13.24 -0.45 2.97
C VAL A 141 -13.74 -1.23 4.17
N GLU A 142 -14.67 -2.15 3.93
CA GLU A 142 -15.34 -2.96 4.95
C GLU A 142 -15.57 -4.40 4.47
N ASP A 143 -16.19 -5.27 5.30
CA ASP A 143 -16.58 -6.66 4.97
C ASP A 143 -15.40 -7.60 4.60
N LEU A 144 -14.19 -7.34 5.14
CA LEU A 144 -13.03 -8.19 4.93
C LEU A 144 -12.84 -9.28 6.00
N ASN A 145 -13.74 -9.37 6.99
CA ASN A 145 -13.56 -10.19 8.19
C ASN A 145 -13.38 -11.70 7.94
N GLY A 146 -13.88 -12.21 6.80
CA GLY A 146 -13.73 -13.62 6.41
C GLY A 146 -12.54 -13.94 5.51
N LEU A 147 -11.82 -12.92 5.02
CA LEU A 147 -10.83 -13.04 3.96
C LEU A 147 -9.41 -13.31 4.48
N LYS A 148 -9.24 -14.42 5.21
CA LYS A 148 -7.98 -14.77 5.89
C LYS A 148 -6.76 -14.95 4.96
N TYR A 149 -6.99 -15.19 3.67
CA TYR A 149 -5.94 -15.42 2.68
C TYR A 149 -5.82 -14.29 1.67
N LEU A 150 -6.47 -13.13 1.89
CA LEU A 150 -6.39 -12.00 0.99
C LEU A 150 -4.98 -11.43 0.97
N GLN A 151 -4.32 -11.52 -0.19
CA GLN A 151 -2.95 -11.04 -0.42
C GLN A 151 -2.89 -9.72 -1.17
N GLU A 152 -3.85 -9.49 -2.08
CA GLU A 152 -3.88 -8.31 -2.92
C GLU A 152 -5.26 -7.63 -2.86
N LEU A 153 -5.26 -6.34 -2.50
CA LEU A 153 -6.44 -5.48 -2.52
C LEU A 153 -6.18 -4.26 -3.39
N HIS A 154 -6.93 -4.12 -4.47
CA HIS A 154 -6.90 -2.99 -5.37
C HIS A 154 -8.23 -2.24 -5.30
N ILE A 155 -8.20 -1.00 -4.79
CA ILE A 155 -9.38 -0.15 -4.60
C ILE A 155 -9.10 1.29 -5.06
N GLU A 156 -8.28 1.45 -6.09
CA GLU A 156 -7.89 2.73 -6.65
C GLU A 156 -9.05 3.47 -7.32
N ASN A 157 -8.93 4.81 -7.41
CA ASN A 157 -9.78 5.69 -8.20
C ASN A 157 -11.29 5.55 -7.92
N GLN A 158 -11.66 5.58 -6.64
CA GLN A 158 -13.08 5.57 -6.29
C GLN A 158 -13.73 6.93 -6.65
N HIS A 159 -14.93 6.87 -7.21
CA HIS A 159 -15.74 8.05 -7.56
C HIS A 159 -16.42 8.63 -6.32
N LEU A 160 -15.63 9.17 -5.41
CA LEU A 160 -16.09 9.73 -4.14
C LEU A 160 -16.78 11.09 -4.34
N ALA A 161 -17.75 11.41 -3.49
CA ALA A 161 -18.39 12.72 -3.50
C ALA A 161 -17.37 13.85 -3.23
N PRO A 162 -17.64 15.09 -3.66
CA PRO A 162 -16.76 16.21 -3.40
C PRO A 162 -16.47 16.40 -1.91
N GLY A 163 -15.18 16.43 -1.54
CA GLY A 163 -14.75 16.57 -0.16
C GLY A 163 -14.64 15.26 0.64
N GLU A 164 -15.16 14.15 0.14
CA GLU A 164 -15.01 12.85 0.76
C GLU A 164 -13.66 12.19 0.40
N LYS A 165 -13.16 11.36 1.31
CA LYS A 165 -12.00 10.49 1.11
C LYS A 165 -12.39 9.05 1.40
N LEU A 166 -11.61 8.10 0.88
CA LEU A 166 -11.77 6.68 1.22
C LEU A 166 -11.51 6.46 2.71
N LEU A 167 -12.40 5.74 3.36
CA LEU A 167 -12.31 5.38 4.77
C LEU A 167 -12.03 3.88 4.92
N PHE A 168 -11.53 3.50 6.08
CA PHE A 168 -11.20 2.11 6.39
C PHE A 168 -11.86 1.69 7.70
N GLU A 169 -12.59 0.57 7.67
CA GLU A 169 -13.11 -0.03 8.89
C GLU A 169 -11.98 -0.77 9.62
N PRO A 170 -11.66 -0.40 10.89
CA PRO A 170 -10.51 -0.97 11.59
C PRO A 170 -10.57 -2.49 11.76
N ARG A 171 -11.78 -3.04 12.00
CA ARG A 171 -11.98 -4.50 12.18
C ARG A 171 -11.69 -5.26 10.89
N SER A 172 -12.13 -4.74 9.75
CA SER A 172 -11.87 -5.31 8.43
C SER A 172 -10.38 -5.32 8.11
N LEU A 173 -9.66 -4.21 8.34
CA LEU A 173 -8.21 -4.16 8.13
C LEU A 173 -7.47 -5.12 9.06
N GLN A 174 -7.85 -5.18 10.34
CA GLN A 174 -7.23 -6.09 11.30
C GLN A 174 -7.41 -7.56 10.90
N ALA A 175 -8.54 -7.93 10.29
CA ALA A 175 -8.80 -9.30 9.85
C ALA A 175 -7.85 -9.77 8.74
N VAL A 176 -7.36 -8.85 7.90
CA VAL A 176 -6.44 -9.14 6.79
C VAL A 176 -5.00 -8.69 7.05
N ALA A 177 -4.71 -8.15 8.24
CA ALA A 177 -3.40 -7.57 8.56
C ALA A 177 -2.23 -8.54 8.36
N MET A 178 -2.45 -9.84 8.65
CA MET A 178 -1.40 -10.86 8.55
C MET A 178 -1.28 -11.49 7.15
N SER A 179 -2.24 -11.25 6.25
CA SER A 179 -2.25 -11.86 4.92
C SER A 179 -2.00 -10.86 3.79
N LEU A 180 -2.40 -9.59 3.98
CA LEU A 180 -2.34 -8.59 2.93
C LEU A 180 -0.90 -8.15 2.65
N CYS A 181 -0.45 -8.40 1.43
CA CYS A 181 0.90 -8.09 0.97
C CYS A 181 0.94 -6.92 -0.02
N VAL A 182 -0.13 -6.70 -0.78
CA VAL A 182 -0.22 -5.65 -1.80
C VAL A 182 -1.48 -4.85 -1.59
N VAL A 183 -1.34 -3.52 -1.45
CA VAL A 183 -2.47 -2.61 -1.40
C VAL A 183 -2.29 -1.50 -2.44
N ASN A 184 -3.34 -1.26 -3.24
CA ASN A 184 -3.43 -0.12 -4.14
C ASN A 184 -4.63 0.74 -3.76
N VAL A 185 -4.34 1.93 -3.21
CA VAL A 185 -5.32 2.93 -2.77
C VAL A 185 -5.18 4.26 -3.52
N SER A 186 -4.62 4.22 -4.72
CA SER A 186 -4.36 5.43 -5.52
C SER A 186 -5.64 6.20 -5.84
N GLY A 187 -5.54 7.53 -5.93
CA GLY A 187 -6.64 8.38 -6.42
C GLY A 187 -7.86 8.47 -5.49
N ASN A 188 -7.69 8.29 -4.16
CA ASN A 188 -8.78 8.21 -3.18
C ASN A 188 -8.80 9.36 -2.17
N ARG A 189 -8.09 10.46 -2.47
CA ARG A 189 -8.02 11.68 -1.63
C ARG A 189 -7.53 11.44 -0.19
N LEU A 190 -6.70 10.39 0.01
CA LEU A 190 -6.12 10.10 1.32
C LEU A 190 -5.12 11.19 1.72
N ASP A 191 -5.26 11.75 2.90
CA ASP A 191 -4.36 12.75 3.50
C ASP A 191 -3.28 12.14 4.39
N ASN A 192 -3.49 10.92 4.86
CA ASN A 192 -2.53 10.10 5.62
C ASN A 192 -2.79 8.61 5.40
N LEU A 193 -1.92 7.74 5.91
CA LEU A 193 -2.01 6.28 5.81
C LEU A 193 -2.05 5.59 7.18
N VAL A 194 -2.43 6.31 8.24
CA VAL A 194 -2.40 5.81 9.61
C VAL A 194 -3.27 4.58 9.80
N ASP A 195 -4.44 4.54 9.14
CA ASP A 195 -5.36 3.41 9.22
C ASP A 195 -4.73 2.12 8.68
N LEU A 196 -3.80 2.22 7.72
CA LEU A 196 -3.11 1.08 7.13
C LEU A 196 -1.88 0.59 7.94
N ALA A 197 -1.52 1.27 9.03
CA ALA A 197 -0.34 0.94 9.83
C ALA A 197 -0.38 -0.48 10.43
N CYS A 198 -1.58 -1.06 10.62
CA CYS A 198 -1.76 -2.42 11.12
C CYS A 198 -1.35 -3.52 10.13
N LEU A 199 -1.10 -3.20 8.85
CA LEU A 199 -0.76 -4.16 7.81
C LEU A 199 0.74 -4.55 7.85
N GLU A 200 1.17 -5.27 8.86
CA GLU A 200 2.60 -5.54 9.15
C GLU A 200 3.31 -6.33 8.03
N ASN A 201 2.56 -7.14 7.27
CA ASN A 201 3.11 -7.96 6.18
C ASN A 201 3.08 -7.27 4.81
N LEU A 202 2.77 -5.97 4.79
CA LEU A 202 2.68 -5.22 3.55
C LEU A 202 4.05 -5.16 2.84
N ASN A 203 4.07 -5.63 1.60
CA ASN A 203 5.23 -5.64 0.72
C ASN A 203 5.17 -4.51 -0.33
N GLN A 204 3.98 -4.21 -0.83
CA GLN A 204 3.77 -3.19 -1.84
C GLN A 204 2.62 -2.26 -1.45
N CYS A 205 2.90 -0.96 -1.40
CA CYS A 205 1.91 0.10 -1.20
C CYS A 205 1.92 1.05 -2.39
N ILE A 206 0.79 1.11 -3.10
CA ILE A 206 0.60 2.01 -4.24
C ILE A 206 -0.44 3.05 -3.80
N THR A 207 0.01 4.30 -3.62
CA THR A 207 -0.81 5.40 -3.11
C THR A 207 -0.60 6.68 -3.91
N THR A 208 -0.50 6.54 -5.23
CA THR A 208 -0.34 7.67 -6.14
C THR A 208 -1.59 8.55 -6.19
N ASN A 209 -1.44 9.83 -6.56
CA ASN A 209 -2.56 10.75 -6.76
C ASN A 209 -3.51 10.86 -5.55
N ASN A 210 -2.95 10.93 -4.34
CA ASN A 210 -3.64 11.21 -3.10
C ASN A 210 -3.28 12.61 -2.56
N LEU A 211 -3.66 12.94 -1.33
CA LEU A 211 -3.44 14.23 -0.69
C LEU A 211 -2.40 14.15 0.45
N LEU A 212 -1.52 13.15 0.42
CA LEU A 212 -0.46 13.01 1.41
C LEU A 212 0.45 14.24 1.38
N HIS A 213 0.57 14.95 2.52
CA HIS A 213 1.32 16.20 2.59
C HIS A 213 2.42 16.19 3.66
N ASN A 214 2.34 15.32 4.67
CA ASN A 214 3.30 15.28 5.77
C ASN A 214 4.24 14.08 5.67
N VAL A 215 5.51 14.32 5.37
CA VAL A 215 6.54 13.27 5.27
C VAL A 215 6.79 12.59 6.62
N LYS A 216 6.69 13.31 7.74
CA LYS A 216 6.94 12.72 9.07
C LYS A 216 5.87 11.71 9.46
N ASP A 217 4.58 12.00 9.18
CA ASP A 217 3.48 11.09 9.43
C ASP A 217 3.62 9.84 8.56
N LEU A 218 3.99 10.03 7.28
CA LEU A 218 4.27 8.92 6.40
C LEU A 218 5.42 8.06 6.93
N VAL A 219 6.54 8.66 7.34
CA VAL A 219 7.68 7.94 7.91
C VAL A 219 7.28 7.15 9.15
N ALA A 220 6.43 7.71 10.02
CA ALA A 220 5.92 6.97 11.18
C ALA A 220 5.15 5.70 10.78
N VAL A 221 4.29 5.78 9.76
CA VAL A 221 3.58 4.60 9.23
C VAL A 221 4.54 3.60 8.58
N LEU A 222 5.52 4.08 7.79
CA LEU A 222 6.51 3.20 7.14
C LEU A 222 7.33 2.37 8.14
N THR A 223 7.50 2.83 9.38
CA THR A 223 8.16 2.03 10.43
C THR A 223 7.35 0.82 10.87
N CYS A 224 6.02 0.84 10.63
CA CYS A 224 5.13 -0.29 10.92
C CYS A 224 5.15 -1.36 9.82
N TRP A 225 5.78 -1.09 8.67
CA TRP A 225 5.84 -2.00 7.52
C TRP A 225 7.27 -2.54 7.27
N PRO A 226 7.77 -3.46 8.10
CA PRO A 226 9.15 -3.95 8.02
C PRO A 226 9.47 -4.74 6.74
N LEU A 227 8.44 -5.22 6.03
CA LEU A 227 8.58 -6.00 4.80
C LEU A 227 8.36 -5.18 3.54
N LEU A 228 8.11 -3.85 3.66
CA LEU A 228 7.81 -3.01 2.51
C LEU A 228 8.99 -2.94 1.54
N PHE A 229 8.77 -3.42 0.31
CA PHE A 229 9.73 -3.41 -0.78
C PHE A 229 9.42 -2.34 -1.85
N ARG A 230 8.12 -2.11 -2.15
CA ARG A 230 7.68 -1.14 -3.16
C ARG A 230 6.74 -0.11 -2.56
N LEU A 231 7.03 1.17 -2.84
CA LEU A 231 6.21 2.31 -2.46
C LEU A 231 6.07 3.28 -3.64
N ASP A 232 4.85 3.57 -4.07
CA ASP A 232 4.57 4.53 -5.13
C ASP A 232 3.75 5.70 -4.57
N LEU A 233 4.30 6.93 -4.66
CA LEU A 233 3.80 8.17 -4.06
C LEU A 233 3.51 9.28 -5.08
N VAL A 234 3.80 9.06 -6.35
CA VAL A 234 3.66 10.08 -7.40
C VAL A 234 2.30 10.77 -7.35
N GLY A 235 2.26 12.09 -7.55
CA GLY A 235 1.00 12.85 -7.54
C GLY A 235 0.49 13.25 -6.15
N ASN A 236 1.30 13.06 -5.08
CA ASN A 236 0.99 13.56 -3.75
C ASN A 236 1.67 14.91 -3.47
N PRO A 237 1.06 15.82 -2.67
CA PRO A 237 1.67 17.11 -2.30
C PRO A 237 3.05 16.97 -1.65
N LEU A 238 3.28 15.91 -0.85
CA LEU A 238 4.57 15.65 -0.20
C LEU A 238 5.73 15.49 -1.19
N CYS A 239 5.46 15.09 -2.44
CA CYS A 239 6.48 14.92 -3.47
C CYS A 239 7.16 16.25 -3.88
N GLN A 240 6.54 17.40 -3.57
CA GLN A 240 7.10 18.73 -3.80
C GLN A 240 8.08 19.16 -2.69
N GLN A 241 8.11 18.46 -1.56
CA GLN A 241 8.99 18.79 -0.44
C GLN A 241 10.44 18.39 -0.76
N ALA A 242 11.37 19.31 -0.47
CA ALA A 242 12.78 19.01 -0.63
C ALA A 242 13.21 17.84 0.26
N LYS A 243 13.92 16.86 -0.33
CA LYS A 243 14.50 15.72 0.38
C LYS A 243 13.50 14.68 0.94
N PHE A 244 12.21 14.72 0.52
CA PHE A 244 11.25 13.73 0.98
C PHE A 244 11.69 12.29 0.68
N LYS A 245 12.32 12.06 -0.48
CA LYS A 245 12.87 10.74 -0.85
C LYS A 245 13.99 10.30 0.09
N ASP A 246 14.88 11.23 0.46
CA ASP A 246 15.98 10.93 1.38
C ASP A 246 15.46 10.50 2.76
N GLU A 247 14.40 11.16 3.25
CA GLU A 247 13.78 10.83 4.53
C GLU A 247 13.12 9.45 4.48
N ILE A 248 12.41 9.11 3.40
CA ILE A 248 11.79 7.80 3.21
C ILE A 248 12.86 6.70 3.10
N ILE A 249 13.88 6.89 2.26
CA ILE A 249 14.96 5.90 2.05
C ILE A 249 15.72 5.61 3.34
N THR A 250 15.95 6.66 4.16
CA THR A 250 16.66 6.49 5.45
C THR A 250 15.77 5.90 6.55
N ALA A 251 14.46 5.98 6.44
CA ALA A 251 13.51 5.42 7.41
C ALA A 251 13.17 3.94 7.16
N THR A 252 13.39 3.47 5.93
CA THR A 252 13.00 2.12 5.51
C THR A 252 14.21 1.29 5.15
N SER A 253 14.38 0.09 5.75
CA SER A 253 15.53 -0.77 5.50
C SER A 253 15.41 -1.63 4.24
N LYS A 254 14.20 -2.16 3.97
CA LYS A 254 13.95 -3.13 2.88
C LYS A 254 13.34 -2.50 1.63
N LEU A 255 13.00 -1.21 1.62
CA LEU A 255 12.42 -0.56 0.46
C LEU A 255 13.41 -0.60 -0.72
N GLY A 256 13.07 -1.34 -1.78
CA GLY A 256 13.88 -1.49 -2.98
C GLY A 256 13.43 -0.62 -4.14
N LEU A 257 12.12 -0.32 -4.21
CA LEU A 257 11.51 0.48 -5.29
C LEU A 257 10.73 1.66 -4.71
N LEU A 258 11.05 2.88 -5.14
CA LEU A 258 10.33 4.11 -4.81
C LEU A 258 9.94 4.83 -6.10
N ASP A 259 8.64 5.03 -6.32
CA ASP A 259 8.09 5.64 -7.55
C ASP A 259 8.61 4.94 -8.83
N GLY A 260 8.64 3.60 -8.83
CA GLY A 260 9.14 2.79 -9.94
C GLY A 260 10.65 2.83 -10.15
N LYS A 261 11.42 3.54 -9.30
CA LYS A 261 12.88 3.64 -9.38
C LYS A 261 13.53 2.77 -8.32
N GLU A 262 14.54 2.01 -8.73
CA GLU A 262 15.34 1.20 -7.81
C GLU A 262 16.18 2.07 -6.85
N ILE A 263 16.19 1.71 -5.59
CA ILE A 263 17.03 2.32 -4.56
C ILE A 263 18.33 1.54 -4.46
N LYS A 264 19.40 2.08 -5.05
CA LYS A 264 20.74 1.47 -5.00
C LYS A 264 21.29 1.46 -3.57
N THR A 265 21.93 0.37 -3.17
CA THR A 265 22.54 0.19 -1.85
C THR A 265 23.50 1.33 -1.52
N ILE A 266 24.34 1.72 -2.47
CA ILE A 266 25.29 2.85 -2.32
C ILE A 266 24.56 4.16 -1.99
N THR A 267 23.42 4.42 -2.63
CA THR A 267 22.62 5.63 -2.34
C THR A 267 22.09 5.61 -0.91
N ARG A 268 21.60 4.47 -0.43
CA ARG A 268 21.11 4.30 0.94
C ARG A 268 22.22 4.50 1.95
N GLU A 269 23.36 3.86 1.76
CA GLU A 269 24.54 3.99 2.64
C GLU A 269 25.03 5.43 2.72
N PHE A 270 25.12 6.11 1.57
CA PHE A 270 25.49 7.54 1.53
C PHE A 270 24.51 8.39 2.36
N LEU A 271 23.20 8.22 2.17
CA LEU A 271 22.18 8.98 2.89
C LEU A 271 22.20 8.72 4.40
N LEU A 272 22.40 7.46 4.82
CA LEU A 272 22.51 7.09 6.24
C LEU A 272 23.74 7.72 6.88
N ASN A 273 24.91 7.63 6.22
CA ASN A 273 26.14 8.24 6.69
C ASN A 273 26.03 9.77 6.79
N TRP A 274 25.44 10.39 5.77
CA TRP A 274 25.20 11.84 5.77
C TRP A 274 24.27 12.27 6.90
N LYS A 275 23.19 11.52 7.17
CA LYS A 275 22.25 11.77 8.27
C LYS A 275 22.96 11.65 9.62
N ALA A 276 23.74 10.58 9.83
CA ALA A 276 24.52 10.36 11.05
C ALA A 276 25.51 11.50 11.32
N GLN A 277 26.26 11.95 10.29
CA GLN A 277 27.19 13.07 10.43
C GLN A 277 26.47 14.38 10.77
N LYS A 278 25.30 14.64 10.14
CA LYS A 278 24.50 15.83 10.42
C LYS A 278 23.99 15.85 11.87
N GLU A 279 23.55 14.71 12.37
CA GLU A 279 23.11 14.56 13.76
C GLU A 279 24.27 14.72 14.76
N ALA A 280 25.42 14.12 14.48
CA ALA A 280 26.62 14.30 15.29
C ALA A 280 27.05 15.78 15.39
N ARG A 281 27.02 16.50 14.26
CA ARG A 281 27.32 17.94 14.22
C ARG A 281 26.33 18.77 15.05
N LYS A 282 25.01 18.41 14.99
CA LYS A 282 23.98 19.06 15.80
C LYS A 282 24.19 18.83 17.30
N LYS A 283 24.50 17.59 17.70
CA LYS A 283 24.79 17.23 19.11
C LYS A 283 26.04 17.96 19.63
N ALA A 284 27.12 18.04 18.82
CA ALA A 284 28.33 18.77 19.19
C ALA A 284 28.07 20.27 19.38
N LYS A 285 27.28 20.90 18.49
CA LYS A 285 26.90 22.32 18.64
C LYS A 285 26.06 22.57 19.90
N HIS A 286 25.15 21.65 20.23
CA HIS A 286 24.32 21.77 21.43
C HIS A 286 25.15 21.63 22.71
N CYS A 287 26.06 20.66 22.75
CA CYS A 287 26.99 20.47 23.87
C CYS A 287 27.91 21.72 24.08
N SER A 288 28.39 22.34 22.99
CA SER A 288 29.19 23.57 23.07
C SER A 288 28.39 24.76 23.64
N LYS A 289 27.11 24.89 23.27
CA LYS A 289 26.23 25.93 23.82
C LYS A 289 25.92 25.71 25.31
N CYS A 290 25.71 24.46 25.74
CA CYS A 290 25.52 24.17 27.18
C CYS A 290 26.77 24.49 28.01
N LYS A 291 27.97 24.23 27.49
CA LYS A 291 29.22 24.56 28.19
C LYS A 291 29.47 26.07 28.33
N LEU A 292 28.98 26.89 27.37
CA LEU A 292 29.03 28.36 27.50
C LEU A 292 28.02 28.93 28.50
N ALA A 293 26.88 28.26 28.69
CA ALA A 293 25.83 28.72 29.60
C ALA A 293 26.10 28.44 31.07
N THR A 294 27.07 27.58 31.39
CA THR A 294 27.50 27.24 32.77
C THR A 294 28.73 27.95 33.25
N ALA A 295 29.34 28.83 32.42
CA ALA A 295 30.41 29.70 32.85
C ALA A 295 29.84 30.92 33.58
N VAL A 296 29.65 30.80 34.89
CA VAL A 296 29.32 31.92 35.77
C VAL A 296 30.56 32.81 35.86
N PRO A 297 30.47 34.14 35.61
CA PRO A 297 31.57 35.05 35.85
C PRO A 297 31.60 35.40 37.35
N GLY A 298 32.60 34.95 38.05
CA GLY A 298 32.74 35.36 39.42
C GLY A 298 33.81 34.59 40.20
N MET A 299 35.05 35.06 40.14
CA MET A 299 35.94 35.34 41.26
C MET A 299 37.40 35.43 40.80
N HIS A 300 37.88 36.66 40.81
CA HIS A 300 39.33 36.95 40.85
C HIS A 300 39.99 36.21 42.02
N LYS A 301 41.07 35.46 41.76
CA LYS A 301 42.20 35.29 42.66
C LYS A 301 43.47 35.20 41.87
N ASP A 302 44.31 36.20 42.15
CA ASP A 302 45.71 36.32 41.73
C ASP A 302 46.51 35.09 42.16
N ILE A 303 47.26 34.48 41.24
CA ILE A 303 48.44 33.66 41.54
C ILE A 303 49.45 33.81 40.39
N SER A 304 50.64 34.22 40.75
CA SER A 304 51.84 34.53 39.97
C SER A 304 52.33 33.35 39.10
N PRO A 305 53.25 33.63 38.15
CA PRO A 305 53.63 32.67 37.12
C PRO A 305 54.73 31.70 37.62
N LEU A 306 54.52 30.41 37.50
CA LEU A 306 55.50 29.40 37.63
C LEU A 306 55.87 28.74 36.29
N THR A 307 57.13 28.79 36.05
CA THR A 307 57.98 28.27 35.00
C THR A 307 57.54 27.02 34.23
N ARG A 308 57.74 27.08 32.89
CA ARG A 308 57.66 25.97 31.95
C ARG A 308 58.75 24.92 32.16
N PRO A 309 58.49 23.61 32.10
CA PRO A 309 59.50 22.61 31.79
C PRO A 309 59.59 22.36 30.29
N LYS A 310 60.81 22.28 29.79
CA LYS A 310 61.20 21.93 28.41
C LYS A 310 60.86 20.46 28.13
N ILE A 311 60.31 20.19 27.00
CA ILE A 311 60.09 18.85 26.45
C ILE A 311 61.18 18.58 25.40
N PRO A 312 61.90 17.44 25.46
CA PRO A 312 62.93 17.08 24.48
C PRO A 312 62.26 16.54 23.18
N GLY A 313 62.86 16.89 22.04
CA GLY A 313 62.44 16.50 20.73
C GLY A 313 62.46 14.98 20.48
N ARG A 314 61.50 14.50 19.72
CA ARG A 314 61.57 13.21 19.06
C ARG A 314 61.43 13.40 17.56
N THR A 315 62.51 13.04 16.89
CA THR A 315 62.70 12.90 15.46
C THR A 315 61.71 11.93 14.80
N ILE A 316 61.24 12.33 13.64
CA ILE A 316 60.46 11.52 12.70
C ILE A 316 61.47 10.75 11.81
N PRO A 317 61.27 9.47 11.55
CA PRO A 317 61.86 8.86 10.37
C PRO A 317 60.83 8.71 9.25
N TYR A 318 61.15 9.35 8.14
CA TYR A 318 60.65 9.04 6.81
C TYR A 318 60.99 7.59 6.44
N ARG A 319 60.04 6.82 5.96
CA ARG A 319 60.35 5.69 5.10
C ARG A 319 59.32 5.55 3.98
N SER A 320 59.84 5.76 2.79
CA SER A 320 59.38 5.46 1.46
C SER A 320 59.32 3.94 1.22
N SER A 321 58.43 3.51 0.40
CA SER A 321 58.61 2.70 -0.81
C SER A 321 57.45 1.72 -1.07
N TYR A 322 56.80 1.93 -2.20
CA TYR A 322 56.52 1.03 -3.28
C TYR A 322 56.27 -0.47 -2.98
N GLN A 323 55.14 -0.97 -3.41
CA GLN A 323 55.05 -1.91 -4.55
C GLN A 323 53.60 -2.36 -4.83
N HIS A 324 53.19 -2.19 -6.08
CA HIS A 324 52.13 -2.96 -6.75
C HIS A 324 52.61 -4.42 -6.91
N PRO A 325 51.67 -5.38 -7.01
CA PRO A 325 51.48 -6.00 -8.34
C PRO A 325 50.01 -6.22 -8.76
N SER A 326 49.86 -5.99 -10.04
CA SER A 326 48.84 -6.45 -10.96
C SER A 326 48.76 -7.98 -11.07
N GLN A 327 47.55 -8.55 -11.11
CA GLN A 327 47.20 -9.77 -11.89
C GLN A 327 45.65 -9.77 -12.08
N ILE A 328 45.26 -9.56 -13.25
CA ILE A 328 44.55 -10.24 -14.35
C ILE A 328 44.11 -11.68 -13.96
N PHE A 329 42.82 -11.97 -14.02
CA PHE A 329 42.26 -13.21 -14.59
C PHE A 329 40.76 -13.07 -14.89
N HIS A 330 40.46 -13.06 -16.19
CA HIS A 330 39.48 -13.83 -17.00
C HIS A 330 38.06 -14.09 -16.47
N ASN A 331 37.15 -13.57 -17.30
CA ASN A 331 35.80 -14.07 -17.54
C ASN A 331 35.80 -15.53 -18.05
N PRO A 332 34.76 -16.33 -17.79
CA PRO A 332 33.96 -16.71 -18.95
C PRO A 332 32.43 -16.69 -18.70
N SER A 333 31.73 -16.21 -19.72
CA SER A 333 30.38 -16.50 -20.14
C SER A 333 29.98 -17.98 -20.11
N TYR A 334 28.71 -18.28 -19.81
CA TYR A 334 27.80 -19.28 -20.43
C TYR A 334 26.36 -18.99 -19.94
N TYR A 335 25.48 -18.60 -20.87
CA TYR A 335 24.37 -19.33 -21.51
C TYR A 335 23.57 -20.26 -20.56
N LEU A 336 22.35 -19.94 -20.27
CA LEU A 336 21.04 -20.37 -20.78
C LEU A 336 19.94 -19.61 -20.08
#